data_df63774e83b9f4c2c39f3c4965545835
#
_entry.id   df63774e83b9f4c2c39f3c4965545835
#
_cell.length_a   1.000
_cell.length_b   1.000
_cell.length_c   1.000
_cell.angle_alpha   90.00
_cell.angle_beta   90.00
_cell.angle_gamma   90.00
#
_symmetry.space_group_name_H-M   'P 1'
#
loop_
_entity.id
_entity.type
_entity.pdbx_description
1 polymer ?
#
loop_
_entity_poly.entity_id
_entity_poly.type
_entity_poly.pdbx_seq_one_letter_code
_entity_poly.pdbx_strand_id
1 'polypeptide(L)'
;MICLINDGKGNMKSSTCGNQFAFIVRHADFNGDGYIDMLAGAHSSDCFKYHSNWKGHQKSSKNRHSLRILWGNGTNKWNTKNSKEIKNVGYHTKTKDNIPLCMPVGTMVADVDNDGDMDLVGSTIGLNYVGGYLITYLNDGKGNF
;
A
#
# COMPACT_ATOMS: atom_id res chain seq x y z
N MET A 1 -1.87 -9.68 10.99
CA MET A 1 -2.09 -8.26 11.36
C MET A 1 -2.98 -8.21 12.57
N ILE A 2 -2.64 -7.37 13.55
CA ILE A 2 -3.41 -7.18 14.79
C ILE A 2 -3.92 -5.75 14.78
N CYS A 3 -5.18 -5.57 15.12
CA CYS A 3 -5.82 -4.27 15.29
C CYS A 3 -6.18 -4.05 16.75
N LEU A 4 -6.17 -2.81 17.16
CA LEU A 4 -6.76 -2.36 18.41
C LEU A 4 -8.12 -1.75 18.08
N ILE A 5 -9.16 -2.37 18.55
CA ILE A 5 -10.54 -1.95 18.32
C ILE A 5 -11.03 -1.18 19.54
N ASN A 6 -11.46 0.06 19.32
CA ASN A 6 -12.06 0.89 20.35
C ASN A 6 -13.53 0.48 20.57
N ASP A 7 -13.95 0.40 21.80
CA ASP A 7 -15.34 0.11 22.18
C ASP A 7 -16.26 1.35 22.19
N GLY A 8 -15.74 2.50 21.75
CA GLY A 8 -16.45 3.78 21.80
C GLY A 8 -16.40 4.47 23.16
N LYS A 9 -15.78 3.87 24.16
CA LYS A 9 -15.60 4.42 25.53
C LYS A 9 -14.11 4.64 25.87
N GLY A 10 -13.25 4.49 24.86
CA GLY A 10 -11.80 4.67 25.04
C GLY A 10 -11.05 3.38 25.42
N ASN A 11 -11.72 2.25 25.60
CA ASN A 11 -11.03 1.00 25.85
C ASN A 11 -10.64 0.34 24.54
N MET A 12 -9.43 -0.21 24.49
CA MET A 12 -8.89 -0.88 23.32
C MET A 12 -8.81 -2.38 23.53
N LYS A 13 -9.37 -3.14 22.58
CA LYS A 13 -9.28 -4.61 22.57
C LYS A 13 -8.46 -5.04 21.35
N SER A 14 -7.45 -5.87 21.58
CA SER A 14 -6.70 -6.46 20.48
C SER A 14 -7.51 -7.55 19.76
N SER A 15 -7.45 -7.55 18.45
CA SER A 15 -8.11 -8.53 17.59
C SER A 15 -7.25 -8.85 16.37
N THR A 16 -7.33 -10.08 15.88
CA THR A 16 -6.76 -10.39 14.56
C THR A 16 -7.68 -9.84 13.49
N CYS A 17 -7.20 -8.89 12.68
CA CYS A 17 -7.99 -8.20 11.67
C CYS A 17 -7.57 -8.50 10.24
N GLY A 18 -6.53 -9.29 10.03
CA GLY A 18 -6.12 -9.67 8.69
C GLY A 18 -4.90 -10.57 8.66
N ASN A 19 -4.63 -11.10 7.49
CA ASN A 19 -3.52 -12.01 7.22
C ASN A 19 -2.39 -11.37 6.40
N GLN A 20 -2.51 -10.07 6.09
CA GLN A 20 -1.49 -9.34 5.34
C GLN A 20 -0.36 -8.87 6.26
N PHE A 21 0.86 -9.08 5.82
CA PHE A 21 2.00 -8.34 6.35
C PHE A 21 2.03 -6.98 5.65
N ALA A 22 2.06 -5.90 6.40
CA ALA A 22 2.10 -4.56 5.85
C ALA A 22 3.10 -3.70 6.62
N PHE A 23 3.88 -2.92 5.87
CA PHE A 23 4.73 -1.87 6.39
C PHE A 23 4.03 -0.50 6.30
N ILE A 24 3.23 -0.34 5.25
CA ILE A 24 2.39 0.83 5.04
C ILE A 24 0.96 0.39 5.26
N VAL A 25 0.22 1.12 6.10
CA VAL A 25 -1.20 0.91 6.32
C VAL A 25 -1.90 2.26 6.31
N ARG A 26 -2.94 2.38 5.48
CA ARG A 26 -3.85 3.52 5.46
C ARG A 26 -5.27 3.01 5.35
N HIS A 27 -6.22 3.82 5.74
CA HIS A 27 -7.63 3.48 5.75
C HIS A 27 -8.42 4.59 5.07
N ALA A 28 -9.33 4.21 4.20
CA ALA A 28 -10.36 5.04 3.62
C ALA A 28 -11.43 4.13 3.02
N ASP A 29 -12.57 4.70 2.66
CA ASP A 29 -13.50 4.08 1.74
C ASP A 29 -13.05 4.43 0.32
N PHE A 30 -12.39 3.48 -0.35
CA PHE A 30 -11.82 3.71 -1.68
C PHE A 30 -12.79 3.38 -2.81
N ASN A 31 -13.88 2.70 -2.53
CA ASN A 31 -14.84 2.28 -3.54
C ASN A 31 -16.24 2.87 -3.35
N GLY A 32 -16.41 3.74 -2.35
CA GLY A 32 -17.67 4.44 -2.09
C GLY A 32 -18.78 3.54 -1.54
N ASP A 33 -18.45 2.38 -0.96
CA ASP A 33 -19.46 1.43 -0.44
C ASP A 33 -19.87 1.68 1.02
N GLY A 34 -19.27 2.68 1.67
CA GLY A 34 -19.54 3.05 3.07
C GLY A 34 -18.76 2.25 4.08
N TYR A 35 -17.93 1.30 3.68
CA TYR A 35 -17.07 0.55 4.57
C TYR A 35 -15.62 0.99 4.44
N ILE A 36 -14.93 0.99 5.57
CA ILE A 36 -13.51 1.35 5.58
C ILE A 36 -12.68 0.22 4.99
N ASP A 37 -11.96 0.52 3.93
CA ASP A 37 -10.96 -0.33 3.32
C ASP A 37 -9.58 -0.11 3.93
N MET A 38 -8.67 -0.99 3.62
CA MET A 38 -7.31 -0.92 4.10
C MET A 38 -6.33 -0.94 2.92
N LEU A 39 -5.59 0.15 2.75
CA LEU A 39 -4.40 0.14 1.93
C LEU A 39 -3.28 -0.54 2.70
N ALA A 40 -2.73 -1.59 2.15
CA ALA A 40 -1.63 -2.34 2.72
C ALA A 40 -0.49 -2.48 1.72
N GLY A 41 0.71 -2.13 2.16
CA GLY A 41 1.92 -2.25 1.36
C GLY A 41 3.07 -2.80 2.18
N ALA A 42 3.90 -3.62 1.58
CA ALA A 42 5.14 -4.07 2.16
C ALA A 42 6.31 -3.24 1.65
N HIS A 43 7.32 -3.06 2.48
CA HIS A 43 8.60 -2.53 2.01
C HIS A 43 9.17 -3.49 0.96
N SER A 44 9.30 -3.02 -0.27
CA SER A 44 9.67 -3.89 -1.37
C SER A 44 11.14 -4.28 -1.32
N SER A 45 11.40 -5.54 -1.01
CA SER A 45 12.69 -6.14 -1.34
C SER A 45 12.85 -6.42 -2.85
N ASP A 46 11.79 -6.29 -3.64
CA ASP A 46 11.85 -6.53 -5.09
C ASP A 46 12.61 -5.44 -5.85
N CYS A 47 12.75 -4.26 -5.30
CA CYS A 47 13.72 -3.29 -5.78
C CYS A 47 15.15 -3.83 -5.78
N PHE A 48 15.42 -4.75 -4.89
CA PHE A 48 16.72 -5.39 -4.76
C PHE A 48 16.90 -6.57 -5.72
N LYS A 49 15.85 -7.03 -6.38
CA LYS A 49 15.91 -8.13 -7.36
C LYS A 49 16.73 -7.80 -8.58
N TYR A 50 16.85 -6.54 -8.91
CA TYR A 50 17.64 -6.06 -10.04
C TYR A 50 19.14 -5.90 -9.72
N HIS A 51 19.53 -6.08 -8.46
CA HIS A 51 20.93 -6.15 -8.09
C HIS A 51 21.39 -7.60 -8.04
N SER A 52 22.12 -8.02 -9.08
CA SER A 52 22.64 -9.37 -9.31
C SER A 52 23.51 -9.96 -8.16
N ASN A 53 23.84 -9.17 -7.16
CA ASN A 53 24.73 -9.56 -6.07
C ASN A 53 24.04 -9.80 -4.72
N TRP A 54 22.73 -9.66 -4.62
CA TRP A 54 22.02 -9.88 -3.36
C TRP A 54 21.36 -11.27 -3.31
N LYS A 55 22.12 -12.25 -2.85
CA LYS A 55 21.69 -13.66 -2.79
C LYS A 55 20.65 -13.98 -1.69
N GLY A 56 20.22 -13.00 -0.90
CA GLY A 56 19.46 -13.25 0.35
C GLY A 56 17.95 -13.33 0.23
N HIS A 57 17.31 -12.85 -0.84
CA HIS A 57 15.85 -12.67 -0.87
C HIS A 57 15.11 -13.35 -2.04
N GLN A 58 15.64 -14.46 -2.53
CA GLN A 58 15.13 -15.13 -3.74
C GLN A 58 13.79 -15.88 -3.60
N LYS A 59 13.13 -15.89 -2.44
CA LYS A 59 11.91 -16.70 -2.25
C LYS A 59 10.76 -15.99 -1.54
N SER A 60 10.58 -14.70 -1.70
CA SER A 60 9.34 -14.12 -1.24
C SER A 60 8.25 -14.30 -2.31
N SER A 61 7.11 -14.81 -1.89
CA SER A 61 5.94 -15.04 -2.74
C SER A 61 5.59 -13.78 -3.53
N LYS A 62 5.18 -13.93 -4.78
CA LYS A 62 4.78 -12.87 -5.72
C LYS A 62 3.82 -11.80 -5.14
N ASN A 63 3.20 -12.07 -4.01
CA ASN A 63 2.15 -11.24 -3.40
C ASN A 63 2.60 -10.39 -2.20
N ARG A 64 3.86 -10.42 -1.81
CA ARG A 64 4.32 -9.72 -0.58
C ARG A 64 4.73 -8.27 -0.77
N HIS A 65 4.85 -7.82 -2.01
CA HIS A 65 5.50 -6.55 -2.34
C HIS A 65 4.62 -5.57 -3.10
N SER A 66 3.36 -5.92 -3.35
CA SER A 66 2.43 -5.02 -4.00
C SER A 66 1.70 -4.14 -3.00
N LEU A 67 1.46 -2.90 -3.41
CA LEU A 67 0.49 -2.06 -2.75
C LEU A 67 -0.90 -2.62 -3.08
N ARG A 68 -1.71 -2.87 -2.06
CA ARG A 68 -3.03 -3.49 -2.20
C ARG A 68 -4.06 -2.76 -1.40
N ILE A 69 -5.24 -2.68 -1.95
CA ILE A 69 -6.44 -2.36 -1.17
C ILE A 69 -7.10 -3.67 -0.79
N LEU A 70 -7.32 -3.85 0.51
CA LEU A 70 -8.12 -4.92 1.07
C LEU A 70 -9.49 -4.34 1.38
N TRP A 71 -10.51 -4.87 0.72
CA TRP A 71 -11.87 -4.36 0.83
C TRP A 71 -12.47 -4.64 2.20
N GLY A 72 -13.05 -3.60 2.78
CA GLY A 72 -13.83 -3.66 3.98
C GLY A 72 -15.21 -4.29 3.76
N ASN A 73 -15.87 -4.65 4.82
CA ASN A 73 -17.25 -5.16 4.82
C ASN A 73 -17.95 -4.91 6.16
N GLY A 74 -17.46 -3.95 6.94
CA GLY A 74 -18.00 -3.61 8.25
C GLY A 74 -17.62 -4.56 9.40
N THR A 75 -16.90 -5.65 9.14
CA THR A 75 -16.57 -6.65 10.20
C THR A 75 -15.22 -6.41 10.89
N ASN A 76 -14.53 -5.32 10.60
CA ASN A 76 -13.16 -5.05 11.07
C ASN A 76 -12.17 -6.18 10.74
N LYS A 77 -12.39 -6.85 9.62
CA LYS A 77 -11.50 -7.90 9.10
C LYS A 77 -11.21 -7.68 7.64
N TRP A 78 -9.93 -7.70 7.32
CA TRP A 78 -9.44 -7.51 5.95
C TRP A 78 -8.67 -8.75 5.51
N ASN A 79 -8.88 -9.17 4.27
CA ASN A 79 -8.32 -10.41 3.75
C ASN A 79 -7.74 -10.21 2.35
N THR A 80 -6.57 -10.77 2.12
CA THR A 80 -5.91 -10.71 0.80
C THR A 80 -6.70 -11.40 -0.31
N LYS A 81 -7.63 -12.28 0.01
CA LYS A 81 -8.53 -12.88 -0.98
C LYS A 81 -9.55 -11.88 -1.51
N ASN A 82 -9.94 -10.89 -0.69
CA ASN A 82 -10.82 -9.80 -1.07
C ASN A 82 -9.99 -8.52 -1.18
N SER A 83 -9.18 -8.44 -2.22
CA SER A 83 -8.25 -7.33 -2.38
C SER A 83 -7.96 -7.04 -3.84
N LYS A 84 -7.57 -5.81 -4.10
CA LYS A 84 -7.11 -5.34 -5.40
C LYS A 84 -5.67 -4.87 -5.33
N GLU A 85 -4.86 -5.30 -6.26
CA GLU A 85 -3.50 -4.82 -6.41
C GLU A 85 -3.49 -3.50 -7.17
N ILE A 86 -2.81 -2.50 -6.63
CA ILE A 86 -2.53 -1.27 -7.34
C ILE A 86 -1.32 -1.53 -8.23
N LYS A 87 -1.57 -1.52 -9.55
CA LYS A 87 -0.56 -1.79 -10.56
C LYS A 87 0.31 -0.55 -10.80
N ASN A 88 1.50 -0.80 -11.31
CA ASN A 88 2.43 0.25 -11.77
C ASN A 88 3.01 1.16 -10.68
N VAL A 89 3.03 0.70 -9.45
CA VAL A 89 3.62 1.45 -8.35
C VAL A 89 5.16 1.43 -8.47
N GLY A 90 5.72 2.38 -9.19
CA GLY A 90 7.15 2.67 -9.16
C GLY A 90 8.09 1.71 -9.91
N TYR A 91 7.59 0.62 -10.48
CA TYR A 91 8.45 -0.41 -11.12
C TYR A 91 9.12 0.03 -12.43
N HIS A 92 8.58 1.05 -13.07
CA HIS A 92 9.03 1.46 -14.40
C HIS A 92 9.78 2.79 -14.43
N THR A 93 9.87 3.44 -13.29
CA THR A 93 10.56 4.72 -13.20
C THR A 93 11.99 4.48 -12.73
N LYS A 94 12.93 4.94 -13.51
CA LYS A 94 14.34 4.91 -13.16
C LYS A 94 14.83 6.34 -12.96
N THR A 95 15.77 6.51 -12.06
CA THR A 95 16.51 7.77 -11.98
C THR A 95 17.32 7.96 -13.26
N LYS A 96 17.83 9.19 -13.49
CA LYS A 96 18.76 9.47 -14.58
C LYS A 96 19.99 8.56 -14.60
N ASP A 97 20.36 8.01 -13.44
CA ASP A 97 21.47 7.07 -13.28
C ASP A 97 21.04 5.61 -13.43
N ASN A 98 19.84 5.36 -13.98
CA ASN A 98 19.29 4.03 -14.22
C ASN A 98 19.00 3.21 -12.96
N ILE A 99 18.89 3.85 -11.81
CA ILE A 99 18.56 3.22 -10.54
C ILE A 99 17.04 3.00 -10.47
N PRO A 100 16.56 1.77 -10.31
CA PRO A 100 15.13 1.53 -10.19
C PRO A 100 14.58 2.17 -8.93
N LEU A 101 13.43 2.82 -9.06
CA LEU A 101 12.70 3.38 -7.93
C LEU A 101 11.86 2.31 -7.28
N CYS A 102 11.92 2.30 -5.99
CA CYS A 102 11.18 1.37 -5.17
C CYS A 102 9.78 1.92 -4.84
N MET A 103 8.96 1.05 -4.29
CA MET A 103 7.62 1.36 -3.85
C MET A 103 7.52 2.58 -2.94
N PRO A 104 6.35 3.21 -2.88
CA PRO A 104 6.10 4.29 -1.95
C PRO A 104 6.47 3.90 -0.51
N VAL A 105 7.38 4.63 0.08
CA VAL A 105 7.79 4.42 1.48
C VAL A 105 6.84 5.17 2.42
N GLY A 106 6.32 6.30 1.95
CA GLY A 106 5.28 7.06 2.64
C GLY A 106 4.09 7.20 1.70
N THR A 107 2.91 6.91 2.19
CA THR A 107 1.67 7.06 1.45
C THR A 107 0.67 7.83 2.30
N MET A 108 0.06 8.83 1.70
CA MET A 108 -1.06 9.60 2.25
C MET A 108 -2.31 9.26 1.47
N VAL A 109 -3.45 9.47 2.10
CA VAL A 109 -4.78 9.38 1.47
C VAL A 109 -5.41 10.76 1.56
N ALA A 110 -5.84 11.29 0.45
CA ALA A 110 -6.52 12.59 0.34
C ALA A 110 -7.28 12.65 -0.97
N ASP A 111 -8.35 13.42 -1.00
CA ASP A 111 -8.98 13.87 -2.24
C ASP A 111 -8.09 14.98 -2.83
N VAL A 112 -7.31 14.67 -3.86
CA VAL A 112 -6.25 15.54 -4.38
C VAL A 112 -6.75 16.43 -5.52
N ASP A 113 -7.69 15.94 -6.28
CA ASP A 113 -8.28 16.68 -7.41
C ASP A 113 -9.68 17.23 -7.11
N ASN A 114 -10.16 17.01 -5.88
CA ASN A 114 -11.40 17.54 -5.35
C ASN A 114 -12.64 17.00 -6.08
N ASP A 115 -12.60 15.72 -6.45
CA ASP A 115 -13.72 15.01 -7.07
C ASP A 115 -14.60 14.24 -6.05
N GLY A 116 -14.19 14.19 -4.79
CA GLY A 116 -14.87 13.53 -3.69
C GLY A 116 -14.35 12.14 -3.37
N ASP A 117 -13.47 11.60 -4.18
CA ASP A 117 -12.91 10.26 -4.03
C ASP A 117 -11.55 10.30 -3.30
N MET A 118 -11.21 9.24 -2.61
CA MET A 118 -9.95 9.18 -1.88
C MET A 118 -8.83 8.67 -2.76
N ASP A 119 -7.85 9.53 -3.01
CA ASP A 119 -6.65 9.26 -3.79
C ASP A 119 -5.48 8.82 -2.93
N LEU A 120 -4.39 8.44 -3.60
CA LEU A 120 -3.15 8.09 -2.96
C LEU A 120 -2.02 9.02 -3.41
N VAL A 121 -1.31 9.59 -2.44
CA VAL A 121 -0.08 10.33 -2.69
C VAL A 121 1.07 9.57 -2.02
N GLY A 122 2.01 9.11 -2.81
CA GLY A 122 3.14 8.32 -2.35
C GLY A 122 4.48 8.93 -2.71
N SER A 123 5.46 8.78 -1.83
CA SER A 123 6.85 9.05 -2.15
C SER A 123 7.57 7.75 -2.47
N THR A 124 8.28 7.73 -3.58
CA THR A 124 9.15 6.61 -3.93
C THR A 124 10.57 6.90 -3.50
N ILE A 125 11.31 5.86 -3.24
CA ILE A 125 12.70 5.96 -2.87
C ILE A 125 13.52 4.98 -3.70
N GLY A 126 14.67 5.43 -4.17
CA GLY A 126 15.60 4.59 -4.90
C GLY A 126 16.46 3.72 -3.97
N LEU A 127 17.20 2.82 -4.58
CA LEU A 127 18.20 2.02 -3.89
C LEU A 127 19.17 2.93 -3.13
N ASN A 128 19.61 2.51 -1.94
CA ASN A 128 20.47 3.28 -1.05
C ASN A 128 19.91 4.66 -0.66
N TYR A 129 18.59 4.80 -0.70
CA TYR A 129 17.90 6.05 -0.34
C TYR A 129 18.27 7.23 -1.25
N VAL A 130 18.70 6.96 -2.48
CA VAL A 130 19.09 7.98 -3.45
C VAL A 130 17.94 8.24 -4.42
N GLY A 131 17.55 9.49 -4.52
CA GLY A 131 16.49 9.95 -5.42
C GLY A 131 15.11 9.51 -4.95
N GLY A 132 14.10 10.13 -5.51
CA GLY A 132 12.70 9.82 -5.23
C GLY A 132 11.78 10.67 -6.08
N TYR A 133 10.56 10.21 -6.21
CA TYR A 133 9.46 10.95 -6.84
C TYR A 133 8.28 11.00 -5.89
N LEU A 134 7.54 12.08 -6.00
CA LEU A 134 6.17 12.13 -5.51
C LEU A 134 5.27 11.61 -6.63
N ILE A 135 4.41 10.65 -6.31
CA ILE A 135 3.47 10.04 -7.25
C ILE A 135 2.07 10.19 -6.68
N THR A 136 1.16 10.68 -7.50
CA THR A 136 -0.25 10.70 -7.20
C THR A 136 -0.95 9.63 -8.03
N TYR A 137 -1.81 8.86 -7.38
CA TYR A 137 -2.70 7.89 -8.00
C TYR A 137 -4.12 8.40 -7.79
N LEU A 138 -4.75 8.86 -8.86
CA LEU A 138 -6.12 9.31 -8.83
C LEU A 138 -7.05 8.09 -8.85
N ASN A 139 -8.04 8.11 -7.97
CA ASN A 139 -9.07 7.11 -7.84
C ASN A 139 -10.27 7.49 -8.70
N ASP A 140 -11.00 6.55 -9.20
CA ASP A 140 -12.26 6.76 -9.93
C ASP A 140 -13.52 6.53 -9.06
N GLY A 141 -13.38 6.57 -7.74
CA GLY A 141 -14.44 6.29 -6.78
C GLY A 141 -14.88 4.82 -6.71
N LYS A 142 -14.22 3.95 -7.47
CA LYS A 142 -14.48 2.51 -7.48
C LYS A 142 -13.22 1.70 -7.10
N GLY A 143 -12.23 2.41 -6.57
CA GLY A 143 -10.96 1.83 -6.22
C GLY A 143 -10.08 1.45 -7.41
N ASN A 144 -10.25 2.10 -8.57
CA ASN A 144 -9.30 2.01 -9.68
C ASN A 144 -8.38 3.24 -9.65
N PHE A 145 -7.07 2.97 -9.78
CA PHE A 145 -6.01 3.97 -9.75
C PHE A 145 -5.17 3.94 -11.01
#